data_c93613141ca75881692cae325ecd654b
#
_entry.id   c93613141ca75881692cae325ecd654b
#
_cell.length_a   1.000
_cell.length_b   1.000
_cell.length_c   1.000
_cell.angle_alpha   90.00
_cell.angle_beta   90.00
_cell.angle_gamma   90.00
#
_symmetry.space_group_name_H-M   'P 1'
#
loop_
_entity.id
_entity.type
_entity.pdbx_description
1 polymer ?
#
loop_
_entity_poly.entity_id
_entity_poly.type
_entity_poly.pdbx_seq_one_letter_code
_entity_poly.pdbx_strand_id
1 'polypeptide(L)'
;LYNCCSLEDKILYIARCEYNYFLNKPNVVGVGLGYKIKNGFNTFKKCLNIFVANKIPSCYLSCNDMIPSCYRGIPTDVVNTGSFHMQKLTKKIRPVTGGYNIGPANIHDGGTLGCIVTDGRYYHVLTNNHTITLEETLSLNYPILQPSSIYGGKYPEDTIATLSKYIPIKYSTPTHPGINYVDCAMAKITKRSQISTKITFIGRIKGITKPSLGLSVQKVGAETELTKGNITALGATIHFSETKGRSIFINQILTTKISEDGDSGSILLDNNVRAIGMLMSGSKSRSTFNPIETVLNALDVKLVTG
;
A
#
# COMPACT_ATOMS: atom_id res chain seq x y z
N LEU A 1 -2.04 -44.50 -0.55
CA LEU A 1 -2.88 -43.28 -0.46
C LEU A 1 -3.19 -42.61 -1.83
N TYR A 2 -2.57 -43.07 -2.93
CA TYR A 2 -2.69 -42.42 -4.26
C TYR A 2 -3.72 -43.05 -5.22
N ASN A 3 -4.32 -44.19 -4.89
CA ASN A 3 -5.12 -44.96 -5.87
C ASN A 3 -6.58 -44.51 -6.04
N CYS A 4 -7.09 -43.59 -5.24
CA CYS A 4 -8.47 -43.09 -5.34
C CYS A 4 -8.60 -41.61 -5.69
N CYS A 5 -7.49 -40.88 -5.92
CA CYS A 5 -7.54 -39.44 -6.20
C CYS A 5 -7.52 -39.17 -7.72
N SER A 6 -8.29 -38.19 -8.15
CA SER A 6 -8.25 -37.71 -9.54
C SER A 6 -6.86 -37.18 -9.91
N LEU A 7 -6.56 -37.06 -11.21
CA LEU A 7 -5.31 -36.44 -11.68
C LEU A 7 -5.16 -35.01 -11.11
N GLU A 8 -6.24 -34.25 -11.04
CA GLU A 8 -6.25 -32.91 -10.46
C GLU A 8 -5.85 -32.91 -9.00
N ASP A 9 -6.44 -33.80 -8.18
CA ASP A 9 -6.12 -33.90 -6.76
C ASP A 9 -4.64 -34.21 -6.54
N LYS A 10 -4.07 -35.09 -7.37
CA LYS A 10 -2.64 -35.43 -7.32
C LYS A 10 -1.77 -34.22 -7.64
N ILE A 11 -2.12 -33.45 -8.68
CA ILE A 11 -1.38 -32.24 -9.06
C ILE A 11 -1.48 -31.17 -7.97
N LEU A 12 -2.68 -30.96 -7.43
CA LEU A 12 -2.92 -30.00 -6.36
C LEU A 12 -2.18 -30.40 -5.07
N TYR A 13 -2.11 -31.69 -4.76
CA TYR A 13 -1.33 -32.18 -3.63
C TYR A 13 0.16 -31.86 -3.81
N ILE A 14 0.74 -32.15 -4.98
CA ILE A 14 2.16 -31.81 -5.26
C ILE A 14 2.39 -30.31 -5.13
N ALA A 15 1.50 -29.50 -5.71
CA ALA A 15 1.63 -28.05 -5.65
C ALA A 15 1.53 -27.47 -4.24
N ARG A 16 0.83 -28.14 -3.31
CA ARG A 16 0.64 -27.68 -1.92
C ARG A 16 1.62 -28.28 -0.94
N CYS A 17 2.08 -29.50 -1.16
CA CYS A 17 2.85 -30.26 -0.18
C CYS A 17 4.28 -30.57 -0.63
N GLU A 18 4.57 -30.54 -1.94
CA GLU A 18 5.88 -30.91 -2.49
C GLU A 18 6.53 -29.77 -3.29
N TYR A 19 5.98 -28.55 -3.18
CA TYR A 19 6.45 -27.37 -3.92
C TYR A 19 7.95 -27.07 -3.71
N ASN A 20 8.51 -27.42 -2.54
CA ASN A 20 9.91 -27.17 -2.21
C ASN A 20 10.88 -27.87 -3.19
N TYR A 21 10.52 -29.06 -3.74
CA TYR A 21 11.33 -29.72 -4.75
C TYR A 21 11.58 -28.81 -5.96
N PHE A 22 10.60 -28.02 -6.34
CA PHE A 22 10.66 -27.12 -7.49
C PHE A 22 11.19 -25.74 -7.10
N LEU A 23 10.71 -25.15 -6.01
CA LEU A 23 11.11 -23.81 -5.58
C LEU A 23 12.58 -23.71 -5.16
N ASN A 24 13.21 -24.82 -4.78
CA ASN A 24 14.65 -24.88 -4.50
C ASN A 24 15.51 -24.85 -5.79
N LYS A 25 14.92 -24.99 -6.97
CA LYS A 25 15.64 -24.85 -8.24
C LYS A 25 15.74 -23.36 -8.62
N PRO A 26 16.89 -22.89 -9.11
CA PRO A 26 17.06 -21.51 -9.54
C PRO A 26 15.99 -21.10 -10.55
N ASN A 27 15.56 -19.83 -10.47
CA ASN A 27 14.63 -19.24 -11.43
C ASN A 27 13.19 -19.79 -11.40
N VAL A 28 12.87 -20.80 -10.56
CA VAL A 28 11.50 -21.25 -10.33
C VAL A 28 10.82 -20.31 -9.34
N VAL A 29 9.64 -19.80 -9.70
CA VAL A 29 8.87 -18.81 -8.92
C VAL A 29 7.52 -19.33 -8.46
N GLY A 30 7.11 -20.53 -8.88
CA GLY A 30 5.86 -21.13 -8.46
C GLY A 30 5.55 -22.45 -9.15
N VAL A 31 4.54 -23.14 -8.63
CA VAL A 31 4.01 -24.39 -9.18
C VAL A 31 2.48 -24.42 -9.07
N GLY A 32 1.81 -25.08 -10.00
CA GLY A 32 0.35 -25.19 -9.96
C GLY A 32 -0.24 -26.14 -10.99
N LEU A 33 -1.54 -26.41 -10.86
CA LEU A 33 -2.30 -27.13 -11.88
C LEU A 33 -2.55 -26.22 -13.09
N GLY A 34 -2.28 -26.74 -14.29
CA GLY A 34 -2.58 -26.05 -15.53
C GLY A 34 -2.74 -27.00 -16.71
N TYR A 35 -2.86 -26.43 -17.89
CA TYR A 35 -2.85 -27.17 -19.14
C TYR A 35 -1.47 -27.12 -19.80
N LYS A 36 -1.07 -28.23 -20.42
CA LYS A 36 0.18 -28.29 -21.15
C LYS A 36 0.08 -27.49 -22.45
N ILE A 37 1.04 -26.59 -22.65
CA ILE A 37 1.20 -25.83 -23.90
C ILE A 37 2.24 -26.48 -24.76
N LYS A 38 1.93 -26.75 -26.06
CA LYS A 38 2.88 -27.26 -27.02
C LYS A 38 2.85 -26.40 -28.28
N ASN A 39 4.00 -25.87 -28.68
CA ASN A 39 4.14 -24.98 -29.84
C ASN A 39 3.16 -23.78 -29.81
N GLY A 40 2.93 -23.21 -28.63
CA GLY A 40 2.00 -22.09 -28.43
C GLY A 40 0.51 -22.46 -28.32
N PHE A 41 0.15 -23.74 -28.53
CA PHE A 41 -1.24 -24.21 -28.48
C PHE A 41 -1.56 -24.90 -27.16
N ASN A 42 -2.74 -24.63 -26.61
CA ASN A 42 -3.27 -25.36 -25.46
C ASN A 42 -3.69 -26.76 -25.87
N THR A 43 -3.09 -27.75 -25.23
CA THR A 43 -3.41 -29.17 -25.52
C THR A 43 -4.60 -29.70 -24.74
N PHE A 44 -5.16 -28.92 -23.81
CA PHE A 44 -6.20 -29.31 -22.83
C PHE A 44 -5.83 -30.52 -21.95
N LYS A 45 -4.57 -30.94 -21.97
CA LYS A 45 -4.04 -32.00 -21.10
C LYS A 45 -3.59 -31.34 -19.78
N LYS A 46 -4.19 -31.76 -18.66
CA LYS A 46 -3.81 -31.29 -17.32
C LYS A 46 -2.39 -31.74 -17.00
N CYS A 47 -1.60 -30.83 -16.45
CA CYS A 47 -0.22 -31.06 -16.05
C CYS A 47 0.17 -30.21 -14.86
N LEU A 48 1.30 -30.48 -14.25
CA LEU A 48 1.92 -29.64 -13.25
C LEU A 48 2.70 -28.53 -13.98
N ASN A 49 2.20 -27.29 -13.90
CA ASN A 49 2.90 -26.12 -14.43
C ASN A 49 3.97 -25.68 -13.43
N ILE A 50 5.19 -25.50 -13.92
CA ILE A 50 6.32 -24.93 -13.17
C ILE A 50 6.54 -23.52 -13.72
N PHE A 51 6.23 -22.54 -12.90
CA PHE A 51 6.37 -21.13 -13.26
C PHE A 51 7.82 -20.69 -13.06
N VAL A 52 8.40 -20.05 -14.06
CA VAL A 52 9.79 -19.58 -14.04
C VAL A 52 9.86 -18.08 -14.36
N ALA A 53 10.81 -17.38 -13.71
CA ALA A 53 11.03 -15.96 -13.97
C ALA A 53 11.51 -15.74 -15.42
N ASN A 54 12.37 -16.64 -15.93
CA ASN A 54 12.82 -16.62 -17.32
C ASN A 54 12.92 -18.04 -17.87
N LYS A 55 12.44 -18.29 -19.09
CA LYS A 55 12.61 -19.59 -19.75
C LYS A 55 14.01 -19.67 -20.34
N ILE A 56 14.88 -20.46 -19.71
CA ILE A 56 16.27 -20.66 -20.11
C ILE A 56 16.36 -21.92 -20.98
N PRO A 57 17.03 -21.86 -22.13
CA PRO A 57 17.27 -23.10 -22.95
C PRO A 57 18.02 -24.15 -22.13
N SER A 58 17.64 -25.41 -22.32
CA SER A 58 18.18 -26.54 -21.54
C SER A 58 19.72 -26.71 -21.66
N CYS A 59 20.33 -26.24 -22.73
CA CYS A 59 21.78 -26.26 -22.90
C CYS A 59 22.54 -25.34 -21.94
N TYR A 60 21.85 -24.37 -21.28
CA TYR A 60 22.43 -23.46 -20.29
C TYR A 60 22.05 -23.85 -18.86
N LEU A 61 21.34 -24.96 -18.66
CA LEU A 61 20.94 -25.43 -17.32
C LEU A 61 21.81 -26.60 -16.88
N SER A 62 22.19 -26.64 -15.61
CA SER A 62 22.76 -27.85 -15.04
C SER A 62 21.71 -28.96 -14.94
N CYS A 63 22.14 -30.22 -14.88
CA CYS A 63 21.21 -31.35 -14.73
C CYS A 63 20.33 -31.21 -13.48
N ASN A 64 20.86 -30.61 -12.40
CA ASN A 64 20.13 -30.41 -11.15
C ASN A 64 19.07 -29.29 -11.24
N ASP A 65 19.26 -28.33 -12.15
CA ASP A 65 18.35 -27.20 -12.33
C ASP A 65 17.24 -27.49 -13.32
N MET A 66 17.42 -28.53 -14.14
CA MET A 66 16.41 -28.93 -15.11
C MET A 66 15.11 -29.39 -14.44
N ILE A 67 13.99 -28.95 -14.99
CA ILE A 67 12.67 -29.46 -14.63
C ILE A 67 12.43 -30.76 -15.37
N PRO A 68 12.15 -31.89 -14.68
CA PRO A 68 11.86 -33.14 -15.32
C PRO A 68 10.57 -33.03 -16.18
N SER A 69 10.52 -33.66 -17.34
CA SER A 69 9.32 -33.66 -18.20
C SER A 69 8.11 -34.37 -17.60
N CYS A 70 8.36 -35.15 -16.53
CA CYS A 70 7.38 -35.88 -15.76
C CYS A 70 7.84 -35.94 -14.31
N TYR A 71 6.94 -35.67 -13.36
CA TYR A 71 7.19 -35.79 -11.92
C TYR A 71 6.10 -36.66 -11.27
N ARG A 72 6.53 -37.76 -10.63
CA ARG A 72 5.62 -38.79 -10.05
C ARG A 72 4.53 -39.28 -11.01
N GLY A 73 4.89 -39.49 -12.28
CA GLY A 73 3.96 -39.94 -13.32
C GLY A 73 3.06 -38.83 -13.89
N ILE A 74 3.22 -37.60 -13.45
CA ILE A 74 2.44 -36.44 -13.90
C ILE A 74 3.29 -35.61 -14.89
N PRO A 75 2.78 -35.30 -16.09
CA PRO A 75 3.48 -34.43 -17.02
C PRO A 75 3.71 -33.04 -16.40
N THR A 76 4.87 -32.46 -16.67
CA THR A 76 5.19 -31.09 -16.32
C THR A 76 5.17 -30.17 -17.53
N ASP A 77 4.99 -28.89 -17.32
CA ASP A 77 5.19 -27.83 -18.30
C ASP A 77 5.89 -26.63 -17.65
N VAL A 78 6.89 -26.10 -18.34
CA VAL A 78 7.63 -24.92 -17.87
C VAL A 78 7.02 -23.68 -18.50
N VAL A 79 6.45 -22.82 -17.65
CA VAL A 79 5.72 -21.61 -18.06
C VAL A 79 6.52 -20.37 -17.66
N ASN A 80 6.86 -19.54 -18.64
CA ASN A 80 7.49 -18.24 -18.37
C ASN A 80 6.45 -17.26 -17.88
N THR A 81 6.53 -16.84 -16.61
CA THR A 81 5.61 -15.86 -15.99
C THR A 81 6.29 -14.55 -15.63
N GLY A 82 7.62 -14.48 -15.71
CA GLY A 82 8.35 -13.44 -14.99
C GLY A 82 8.36 -13.71 -13.49
N SER A 83 9.06 -12.86 -12.75
CA SER A 83 9.00 -12.88 -11.29
C SER A 83 7.68 -12.29 -10.81
N PHE A 84 7.08 -12.92 -9.81
CA PHE A 84 5.92 -12.34 -9.13
C PHE A 84 6.42 -11.27 -8.14
N HIS A 85 5.91 -10.07 -8.30
CA HIS A 85 6.15 -8.96 -7.38
C HIS A 85 4.81 -8.52 -6.82
N MET A 86 4.75 -8.22 -5.54
CA MET A 86 3.61 -7.50 -5.00
C MET A 86 3.52 -6.16 -5.75
N GLN A 87 2.37 -5.88 -6.33
CA GLN A 87 2.15 -4.60 -6.99
C GLN A 87 2.04 -3.55 -5.88
N LYS A 88 2.72 -2.43 -6.05
CA LYS A 88 2.69 -1.30 -5.13
C LYS A 88 2.36 -0.04 -5.92
N LEU A 89 1.66 0.89 -5.28
CA LEU A 89 1.33 2.18 -5.91
C LEU A 89 2.50 3.17 -5.79
N THR A 90 3.68 2.70 -6.16
CA THR A 90 4.95 3.43 -6.05
C THR A 90 5.51 3.94 -7.38
N LYS A 91 4.87 3.57 -8.50
CA LYS A 91 5.29 4.01 -9.84
C LYS A 91 4.84 5.45 -10.11
N LYS A 92 5.59 6.16 -10.97
CA LYS A 92 5.18 7.47 -11.49
C LYS A 92 3.89 7.34 -12.30
N ILE A 93 2.89 8.19 -11.99
CA ILE A 93 1.62 8.28 -12.70
C ILE A 93 1.18 9.73 -12.85
N ARG A 94 0.53 10.06 -13.95
CA ARG A 94 -0.09 11.38 -14.18
C ARG A 94 -1.46 11.20 -14.90
N PRO A 95 -2.54 11.82 -14.43
CA PRO A 95 -2.65 12.54 -13.16
C PRO A 95 -2.56 11.57 -11.98
N VAL A 96 -1.93 12.03 -10.90
CA VAL A 96 -1.77 11.26 -9.66
C VAL A 96 -3.12 11.16 -8.94
N THR A 97 -3.43 9.98 -8.39
CA THR A 97 -4.62 9.69 -7.60
C THR A 97 -4.26 9.40 -6.14
N GLY A 98 -5.20 9.55 -5.22
CA GLY A 98 -5.03 9.09 -3.84
C GLY A 98 -4.67 7.61 -3.77
N GLY A 99 -3.84 7.24 -2.81
CA GLY A 99 -3.29 5.90 -2.66
C GLY A 99 -1.86 5.73 -3.20
N TYR A 100 -1.40 6.63 -4.07
CA TYR A 100 -0.02 6.56 -4.59
C TYR A 100 1.01 7.12 -3.62
N ASN A 101 2.22 6.59 -3.72
CA ASN A 101 3.37 7.04 -2.95
C ASN A 101 3.75 8.48 -3.29
N ILE A 102 4.04 9.27 -2.25
CA ILE A 102 4.62 10.62 -2.32
C ILE A 102 5.68 10.77 -1.23
N GLY A 103 6.56 11.75 -1.36
CA GLY A 103 7.53 12.09 -0.32
C GLY A 103 8.27 13.39 -0.61
N PRO A 104 9.04 13.88 0.36
CA PRO A 104 9.84 15.09 0.19
C PRO A 104 10.98 14.86 -0.80
N ALA A 105 11.35 15.89 -1.54
CA ALA A 105 12.40 15.81 -2.55
C ALA A 105 13.76 15.50 -1.92
N ASN A 106 14.55 14.65 -2.60
CA ASN A 106 15.92 14.30 -2.19
C ASN A 106 16.05 13.67 -0.79
N ILE A 107 14.94 13.19 -0.24
CA ILE A 107 14.88 12.52 1.07
C ILE A 107 14.37 11.11 0.86
N HIS A 108 15.05 10.12 1.48
CA HIS A 108 14.65 8.70 1.43
C HIS A 108 13.58 8.41 2.48
N ASP A 109 12.45 9.11 2.34
CA ASP A 109 11.25 8.93 3.15
C ASP A 109 10.02 9.16 2.28
N GLY A 110 8.84 8.80 2.80
CA GLY A 110 7.59 9.00 2.11
C GLY A 110 6.45 8.15 2.67
N GLY A 111 5.30 8.37 2.10
CA GLY A 111 4.07 7.64 2.43
C GLY A 111 3.06 7.76 1.31
N THR A 112 1.80 7.90 1.66
CA THR A 112 0.68 7.86 0.72
C THR A 112 0.03 9.22 0.55
N LEU A 113 -0.24 9.61 -0.69
CA LEU A 113 -1.19 10.68 -1.00
C LEU A 113 -2.59 10.23 -0.55
N GLY A 114 -3.13 10.86 0.48
CA GLY A 114 -4.44 10.52 1.01
C GLY A 114 -5.56 10.94 0.07
N CYS A 115 -5.85 12.21 0.05
CA CYS A 115 -6.86 12.80 -0.83
C CYS A 115 -6.53 14.26 -1.15
N ILE A 116 -7.43 14.91 -1.87
CA ILE A 116 -7.32 16.33 -2.18
C ILE A 116 -8.28 17.12 -1.30
N VAL A 117 -7.73 18.19 -0.72
CA VAL A 117 -8.49 19.16 0.11
C VAL A 117 -8.33 20.57 -0.46
N THR A 118 -9.18 21.49 0.01
CA THR A 118 -9.13 22.91 -0.39
C THR A 118 -9.32 23.83 0.82
N ASP A 119 -8.56 24.92 0.84
CA ASP A 119 -8.73 26.03 1.79
C ASP A 119 -9.72 27.10 1.24
N GLY A 120 -10.40 26.79 0.13
CA GLY A 120 -11.28 27.70 -0.60
C GLY A 120 -10.58 28.52 -1.71
N ARG A 121 -9.25 28.63 -1.66
CA ARG A 121 -8.45 29.36 -2.65
C ARG A 121 -7.57 28.42 -3.48
N TYR A 122 -6.96 27.44 -2.83
CA TYR A 122 -6.03 26.50 -3.44
C TYR A 122 -6.42 25.05 -3.17
N TYR A 123 -5.93 24.16 -4.01
CA TYR A 123 -6.01 22.72 -3.78
C TYR A 123 -4.70 22.21 -3.17
N HIS A 124 -4.85 21.27 -2.23
CA HIS A 124 -3.73 20.68 -1.50
C HIS A 124 -3.82 19.16 -1.52
N VAL A 125 -2.68 18.51 -1.54
CA VAL A 125 -2.53 17.10 -1.19
C VAL A 125 -2.62 16.99 0.33
N LEU A 126 -3.42 16.06 0.85
CA LEU A 126 -3.50 15.72 2.26
C LEU A 126 -2.71 14.42 2.54
N THR A 127 -1.89 14.42 3.59
CA THR A 127 -1.16 13.26 4.12
C THR A 127 -0.76 13.51 5.59
N ASN A 128 0.08 12.64 6.18
CA ASN A 128 0.59 12.86 7.54
C ASN A 128 1.73 13.89 7.60
N ASN A 129 1.89 14.47 8.80
CA ASN A 129 3.02 15.34 9.11
C ASN A 129 4.34 14.55 8.99
N HIS A 130 4.47 13.42 9.69
CA HIS A 130 5.69 12.61 9.65
C HIS A 130 6.09 12.20 8.21
N THR A 131 5.14 12.06 7.28
CA THR A 131 5.38 11.63 5.89
C THR A 131 6.14 12.67 5.06
N ILE A 132 5.86 13.97 5.24
CA ILE A 132 6.35 15.00 4.31
C ILE A 132 7.10 16.15 4.98
N THR A 133 7.33 16.11 6.30
CA THR A 133 8.05 17.18 7.01
C THR A 133 9.41 16.76 7.55
N LEU A 134 9.77 15.47 7.43
CA LEU A 134 10.97 14.89 8.05
C LEU A 134 11.08 15.33 9.53
N GLU A 135 10.09 14.88 10.33
CA GLU A 135 10.00 15.25 11.74
C GLU A 135 10.05 16.78 11.98
N GLU A 136 9.39 17.55 11.09
CA GLU A 136 9.26 19.02 11.19
C GLU A 136 10.57 19.79 10.98
N THR A 137 11.55 19.16 10.33
CA THR A 137 12.81 19.84 9.98
C THR A 137 12.75 20.58 8.65
N LEU A 138 11.76 20.25 7.79
CA LEU A 138 11.61 20.86 6.47
C LEU A 138 10.84 22.19 6.56
N SER A 139 11.34 23.19 5.84
CA SER A 139 10.68 24.49 5.72
C SER A 139 9.41 24.44 4.88
N LEU A 140 8.47 25.35 5.11
CA LEU A 140 7.35 25.54 4.19
C LEU A 140 7.87 25.83 2.77
N ASN A 141 7.08 25.45 1.78
CA ASN A 141 7.40 25.44 0.34
C ASN A 141 8.38 24.33 -0.08
N TYR A 142 8.77 23.41 0.81
CA TYR A 142 9.61 22.28 0.42
C TYR A 142 8.90 21.42 -0.64
N PRO A 143 9.58 20.99 -1.73
CA PRO A 143 8.95 20.26 -2.82
C PRO A 143 8.60 18.83 -2.42
N ILE A 144 7.38 18.39 -2.83
CA ILE A 144 6.86 17.04 -2.65
C ILE A 144 6.77 16.37 -4.01
N LEU A 145 7.38 15.18 -4.09
CA LEU A 145 7.49 14.39 -5.31
C LEU A 145 6.45 13.26 -5.38
N GLN A 146 6.14 12.84 -6.58
CA GLN A 146 5.45 11.59 -6.88
C GLN A 146 6.08 10.89 -8.10
N PRO A 147 6.67 9.70 -7.90
CA PRO A 147 6.84 9.02 -6.61
C PRO A 147 7.87 9.74 -5.72
N SER A 148 8.02 9.30 -4.48
CA SER A 148 9.10 9.78 -3.59
C SER A 148 10.48 9.39 -4.12
N SER A 149 11.53 9.99 -3.56
CA SER A 149 12.92 9.69 -3.95
C SER A 149 13.31 8.23 -3.73
N ILE A 150 12.69 7.52 -2.76
CA ILE A 150 12.88 6.07 -2.53
C ILE A 150 12.52 5.26 -3.79
N TYR A 151 11.48 5.68 -4.51
CA TYR A 151 10.96 4.99 -5.70
C TYR A 151 11.38 5.69 -7.00
N GLY A 152 12.48 6.44 -6.97
CA GLY A 152 13.13 7.02 -8.15
C GLY A 152 12.56 8.35 -8.60
N GLY A 153 11.73 9.02 -7.78
CA GLY A 153 11.28 10.39 -8.03
C GLY A 153 12.43 11.37 -8.06
N LYS A 154 12.41 12.29 -9.01
CA LYS A 154 13.48 13.27 -9.27
C LYS A 154 12.97 14.70 -9.11
N TYR A 155 13.73 15.51 -8.43
CA TYR A 155 13.52 16.96 -8.36
C TYR A 155 14.28 17.62 -9.52
N PRO A 156 13.71 18.61 -10.21
CA PRO A 156 12.36 19.18 -10.01
C PRO A 156 11.22 18.48 -10.80
N GLU A 157 11.53 17.51 -11.68
CA GLU A 157 10.64 16.96 -12.72
C GLU A 157 9.39 16.26 -12.15
N ASP A 158 9.54 15.64 -10.98
CA ASP A 158 8.48 14.86 -10.35
C ASP A 158 7.74 15.61 -9.23
N THR A 159 8.03 16.92 -9.10
CA THR A 159 7.34 17.77 -8.12
C THR A 159 5.86 17.92 -8.47
N ILE A 160 4.99 17.56 -7.53
CA ILE A 160 3.53 17.68 -7.66
C ILE A 160 2.94 18.77 -6.76
N ALA A 161 3.61 19.06 -5.64
CA ALA A 161 3.13 19.99 -4.63
C ALA A 161 4.30 20.58 -3.84
N THR A 162 4.02 21.58 -3.01
CA THR A 162 4.96 22.15 -2.04
C THR A 162 4.35 22.19 -0.66
N LEU A 163 5.11 21.80 0.39
CA LEU A 163 4.66 21.80 1.78
C LEU A 163 4.05 23.14 2.15
N SER A 164 2.80 23.18 2.62
CA SER A 164 2.09 24.43 2.88
C SER A 164 1.65 24.61 4.32
N LYS A 165 1.27 23.52 5.00
CA LYS A 165 0.86 23.55 6.42
C LYS A 165 0.99 22.16 7.02
N TYR A 166 1.31 22.09 8.29
CA TYR A 166 1.26 20.87 9.10
C TYR A 166 0.86 21.20 10.53
N ILE A 167 0.43 20.20 11.28
CA ILE A 167 0.14 20.31 12.71
C ILE A 167 1.33 19.73 13.47
N PRO A 168 2.06 20.56 14.26
CA PRO A 168 3.22 20.10 15.02
C PRO A 168 2.86 19.01 16.03
N ILE A 169 3.70 17.97 16.11
CA ILE A 169 3.55 16.89 17.09
C ILE A 169 4.18 17.35 18.42
N LYS A 170 3.39 17.26 19.47
CA LYS A 170 3.83 17.57 20.84
C LYS A 170 4.39 16.32 21.50
N TYR A 171 5.61 16.41 22.00
CA TYR A 171 6.28 15.36 22.77
C TYR A 171 6.18 15.61 24.26
N SER A 172 6.18 14.55 25.05
CA SER A 172 6.12 14.63 26.51
C SER A 172 7.38 15.27 27.07
N THR A 173 7.19 16.17 27.98
CA THR A 173 8.24 16.79 28.78
C THR A 173 7.93 16.53 30.27
N PRO A 174 8.84 16.86 31.21
CA PRO A 174 8.54 16.74 32.66
C PRO A 174 7.30 17.49 33.11
N THR A 175 6.90 18.53 32.37
CA THR A 175 5.78 19.40 32.72
C THR A 175 4.54 19.24 31.85
N HIS A 176 4.66 18.53 30.69
CA HIS A 176 3.56 18.40 29.75
C HIS A 176 3.50 16.96 29.18
N PRO A 177 2.32 16.34 29.11
CA PRO A 177 2.17 14.94 28.68
C PRO A 177 2.30 14.69 27.17
N GLY A 178 2.50 15.72 26.33
CA GLY A 178 2.64 15.57 24.87
C GLY A 178 1.37 15.08 24.18
N ILE A 179 0.23 15.70 24.46
CA ILE A 179 -1.08 15.31 23.92
C ILE A 179 -1.28 15.86 22.50
N ASN A 180 -1.65 14.98 21.60
CA ASN A 180 -1.97 15.24 20.20
C ASN A 180 -3.35 14.65 19.84
N TYR A 181 -3.97 15.17 18.79
CA TYR A 181 -5.23 14.69 18.23
C TYR A 181 -5.07 14.18 16.81
N VAL A 182 -4.09 14.70 16.07
CA VAL A 182 -3.86 14.41 14.67
C VAL A 182 -2.36 14.45 14.35
N ASP A 183 -1.97 13.67 13.37
CA ASP A 183 -0.71 13.72 12.66
C ASP A 183 -1.05 14.01 11.21
N CYS A 184 -1.00 15.28 10.79
CA CYS A 184 -1.42 15.67 9.48
C CYS A 184 -0.64 16.87 8.92
N ALA A 185 -0.48 16.85 7.60
CA ALA A 185 0.11 17.91 6.82
C ALA A 185 -0.55 18.02 5.45
N MET A 186 -0.42 19.18 4.84
CA MET A 186 -0.86 19.40 3.47
C MET A 186 0.20 20.11 2.63
N ALA A 187 0.19 19.79 1.34
CA ALA A 187 1.09 20.39 0.37
C ALA A 187 0.29 21.03 -0.78
N LYS A 188 0.58 22.29 -1.09
CA LYS A 188 -0.09 23.07 -2.14
C LYS A 188 0.28 22.50 -3.51
N ILE A 189 -0.73 22.12 -4.31
CA ILE A 189 -0.57 21.55 -5.64
C ILE A 189 0.04 22.57 -6.60
N THR A 190 1.11 22.19 -7.30
CA THR A 190 1.82 23.07 -8.26
C THR A 190 1.08 23.19 -9.59
N LYS A 191 0.56 22.06 -10.11
CA LYS A 191 -0.20 22.02 -11.38
C LYS A 191 -1.42 21.14 -11.23
N ARG A 192 -2.62 21.73 -11.33
CA ARG A 192 -3.90 21.02 -11.14
C ARG A 192 -4.10 19.84 -12.11
N SER A 193 -3.57 19.95 -13.33
CA SER A 193 -3.64 18.88 -14.34
C SER A 193 -2.87 17.62 -13.99
N GLN A 194 -1.94 17.70 -13.06
CA GLN A 194 -1.13 16.55 -12.62
C GLN A 194 -1.82 15.71 -11.54
N ILE A 195 -2.94 16.19 -10.96
CA ILE A 195 -3.60 15.59 -9.80
C ILE A 195 -5.07 15.27 -10.13
N SER A 196 -5.51 14.10 -9.68
CA SER A 196 -6.90 13.67 -9.71
C SER A 196 -7.49 13.63 -8.30
N THR A 197 -8.80 13.90 -8.18
CA THR A 197 -9.53 13.78 -6.89
C THR A 197 -9.98 12.35 -6.60
N LYS A 198 -9.68 11.39 -7.48
CA LYS A 198 -10.02 9.98 -7.28
C LYS A 198 -9.06 9.30 -6.31
N ILE A 199 -9.57 8.37 -5.55
CA ILE A 199 -8.79 7.33 -4.86
C ILE A 199 -8.66 6.14 -5.82
N THR A 200 -7.45 5.64 -6.00
CA THR A 200 -7.15 4.49 -6.86
C THR A 200 -8.07 3.30 -6.50
N PHE A 201 -8.56 2.57 -7.48
CA PHE A 201 -9.50 1.44 -7.37
C PHE A 201 -10.90 1.77 -6.83
N ILE A 202 -11.10 2.91 -6.15
CA ILE A 202 -12.35 3.23 -5.45
C ILE A 202 -13.15 4.33 -6.16
N GLY A 203 -12.48 5.36 -6.70
CA GLY A 203 -13.14 6.50 -7.31
C GLY A 203 -13.13 7.74 -6.42
N ARG A 204 -14.09 8.65 -6.61
CA ARG A 204 -14.14 9.93 -5.88
C ARG A 204 -14.82 9.77 -4.53
N ILE A 205 -14.28 10.45 -3.51
CA ILE A 205 -14.89 10.52 -2.19
C ILE A 205 -16.20 11.29 -2.28
N LYS A 206 -17.27 10.73 -1.69
CA LYS A 206 -18.65 11.26 -1.80
C LYS A 206 -19.05 12.13 -0.60
N GLY A 207 -18.20 12.24 0.42
CA GLY A 207 -18.48 13.00 1.63
C GLY A 207 -17.80 12.41 2.84
N ILE A 208 -18.26 12.76 4.03
CA ILE A 208 -17.74 12.30 5.32
C ILE A 208 -18.83 11.49 6.03
N THR A 209 -18.45 10.54 6.84
CA THR A 209 -19.35 9.82 7.74
C THR A 209 -18.72 9.56 9.10
N LYS A 210 -19.55 9.48 10.13
CA LYS A 210 -19.08 9.16 11.48
C LYS A 210 -18.70 7.67 11.59
N PRO A 211 -17.63 7.35 12.31
CA PRO A 211 -17.27 5.96 12.58
C PRO A 211 -18.27 5.29 13.53
N SER A 212 -18.46 3.97 13.37
CA SER A 212 -19.17 3.12 14.31
C SER A 212 -18.43 1.81 14.52
N LEU A 213 -18.55 1.19 15.70
CA LEU A 213 -17.93 -0.10 15.99
C LEU A 213 -18.47 -1.17 15.04
N GLY A 214 -17.59 -2.02 14.52
CA GLY A 214 -17.93 -3.09 13.58
C GLY A 214 -18.13 -2.63 12.13
N LEU A 215 -18.11 -1.31 11.85
CA LEU A 215 -18.27 -0.80 10.49
C LEU A 215 -17.21 -1.37 9.57
N SER A 216 -17.65 -1.95 8.44
CA SER A 216 -16.75 -2.38 7.37
C SER A 216 -16.14 -1.18 6.66
N VAL A 217 -14.83 -1.20 6.52
CA VAL A 217 -14.03 -0.10 5.99
C VAL A 217 -13.00 -0.57 4.99
N GLN A 218 -12.52 0.35 4.17
CA GLN A 218 -11.48 0.11 3.18
C GLN A 218 -10.55 1.31 3.07
N LYS A 219 -9.32 1.07 2.62
CA LYS A 219 -8.37 2.13 2.30
C LYS A 219 -7.50 1.72 1.11
N VAL A 220 -6.87 2.70 0.48
CA VAL A 220 -5.84 2.47 -0.53
C VAL A 220 -4.56 3.15 -0.09
N GLY A 221 -3.50 2.39 0.06
CA GLY A 221 -2.17 2.88 0.43
C GLY A 221 -1.10 2.44 -0.55
N ALA A 222 0.05 3.08 -0.49
CA ALA A 222 1.13 2.90 -1.45
C ALA A 222 1.76 1.49 -1.39
N GLU A 223 1.81 0.89 -0.20
CA GLU A 223 2.43 -0.41 0.05
C GLU A 223 1.46 -1.57 -0.08
N THR A 224 0.26 -1.46 0.51
CA THR A 224 -0.68 -2.58 0.57
C THR A 224 -1.86 -2.43 -0.40
N GLU A 225 -1.89 -1.38 -1.22
CA GLU A 225 -2.98 -1.11 -2.16
C GLU A 225 -4.36 -1.06 -1.48
N LEU A 226 -5.39 -1.66 -2.11
CA LEU A 226 -6.73 -1.76 -1.55
C LEU A 226 -6.79 -2.85 -0.48
N THR A 227 -7.02 -2.44 0.75
CA THR A 227 -7.26 -3.34 1.89
C THR A 227 -8.61 -3.06 2.52
N LYS A 228 -9.19 -4.09 3.15
CA LYS A 228 -10.49 -4.03 3.82
C LYS A 228 -10.38 -4.57 5.24
N GLY A 229 -11.20 -4.04 6.12
CA GLY A 229 -11.28 -4.45 7.52
C GLY A 229 -12.48 -3.88 8.22
N ASN A 230 -12.44 -3.89 9.54
CA ASN A 230 -13.54 -3.40 10.38
C ASN A 230 -13.02 -2.49 11.49
N ILE A 231 -13.80 -1.50 11.88
CA ILE A 231 -13.51 -0.66 13.05
C ILE A 231 -13.66 -1.50 14.32
N THR A 232 -12.60 -1.52 15.14
CA THR A 232 -12.54 -2.34 16.37
C THR A 232 -12.55 -1.52 17.66
N ALA A 233 -12.18 -0.23 17.60
CA ALA A 233 -12.28 0.69 18.73
C ALA A 233 -12.41 2.12 18.24
N LEU A 234 -13.06 2.96 19.07
CA LEU A 234 -13.25 4.39 18.87
C LEU A 234 -12.82 5.15 20.13
N GLY A 235 -12.39 6.39 19.95
CA GLY A 235 -11.94 7.24 21.05
C GLY A 235 -10.67 6.72 21.72
N ALA A 236 -9.88 5.91 21.03
CA ALA A 236 -8.70 5.28 21.58
C ALA A 236 -7.62 6.32 21.94
N THR A 237 -6.94 6.10 23.04
CA THR A 237 -5.74 6.84 23.41
C THR A 237 -4.54 5.95 23.18
N ILE A 238 -3.62 6.38 22.33
CA ILE A 238 -2.45 5.63 21.92
C ILE A 238 -1.18 6.37 22.33
N HIS A 239 -0.26 5.64 22.92
CA HIS A 239 1.06 6.12 23.28
C HIS A 239 2.09 5.69 22.25
N PHE A 240 2.88 6.63 21.75
CA PHE A 240 4.01 6.39 20.87
C PHE A 240 5.32 6.69 21.58
N SER A 241 6.34 5.90 21.29
CA SER A 241 7.72 6.14 21.73
C SER A 241 8.57 6.20 20.48
N GLU A 242 9.05 7.37 20.14
CA GLU A 242 9.83 7.67 18.96
C GLU A 242 11.18 8.29 19.34
N THR A 243 12.03 8.52 18.35
CA THR A 243 13.39 9.05 18.55
C THR A 243 13.37 10.41 19.28
N LYS A 244 12.37 11.26 18.97
CA LYS A 244 12.20 12.58 19.60
C LYS A 244 11.58 12.54 21.00
N GLY A 245 11.05 11.38 21.43
CA GLY A 245 10.43 11.23 22.72
C GLY A 245 9.09 10.51 22.69
N ARG A 246 8.34 10.67 23.77
CA ARG A 246 7.01 10.07 23.92
C ARG A 246 5.93 11.06 23.51
N SER A 247 4.92 10.57 22.79
CA SER A 247 3.73 11.35 22.44
C SER A 247 2.46 10.53 22.70
N ILE A 248 1.36 11.21 22.96
CA ILE A 248 0.05 10.60 23.22
C ILE A 248 -0.91 11.14 22.18
N PHE A 249 -1.57 10.23 21.44
CA PHE A 249 -2.64 10.58 20.52
C PHE A 249 -3.98 10.12 21.09
N ILE A 250 -4.89 11.05 21.33
CA ILE A 250 -6.21 10.78 21.88
C ILE A 250 -7.30 10.85 20.81
N ASN A 251 -8.44 10.19 21.07
CA ASN A 251 -9.60 10.13 20.18
C ASN A 251 -9.31 9.43 18.83
N GLN A 252 -8.50 8.38 18.83
CA GLN A 252 -8.14 7.66 17.61
C GLN A 252 -9.15 6.57 17.25
N ILE A 253 -9.20 6.19 15.96
CA ILE A 253 -9.96 5.05 15.43
C ILE A 253 -9.01 3.89 15.25
N LEU A 254 -9.36 2.69 15.77
CA LEU A 254 -8.63 1.46 15.51
C LEU A 254 -9.43 0.54 14.60
N THR A 255 -8.73 -0.09 13.68
CA THR A 255 -9.31 -1.14 12.82
C THR A 255 -8.56 -2.46 13.02
N THR A 256 -9.06 -3.55 12.42
CA THR A 256 -8.24 -4.71 12.12
C THR A 256 -7.00 -4.28 11.33
N LYS A 257 -5.93 -5.08 11.35
CA LYS A 257 -4.70 -4.75 10.59
C LYS A 257 -5.01 -4.69 9.09
N ILE A 258 -4.89 -3.50 8.51
CA ILE A 258 -5.12 -3.22 7.08
C ILE A 258 -4.04 -2.32 6.46
N SER A 259 -2.93 -2.11 7.15
CA SER A 259 -1.86 -1.21 6.70
C SER A 259 -0.48 -1.76 7.00
N GLU A 260 0.51 -1.36 6.23
CA GLU A 260 1.95 -1.53 6.47
C GLU A 260 2.65 -0.16 6.40
N ASP A 261 3.94 -0.15 6.75
CA ASP A 261 4.78 1.05 6.67
C ASP A 261 4.80 1.56 5.22
N GLY A 262 4.63 2.88 5.03
CA GLY A 262 4.46 3.51 3.72
C GLY A 262 3.00 3.75 3.31
N ASP A 263 2.01 3.14 3.98
CA ASP A 263 0.59 3.43 3.78
C ASP A 263 0.13 4.70 4.53
N SER A 264 0.96 5.28 5.39
CA SER A 264 0.70 6.50 6.16
C SER A 264 0.14 7.61 5.28
N GLY A 265 -0.94 8.26 5.73
CA GLY A 265 -1.69 9.27 4.96
C GLY A 265 -2.89 8.74 4.19
N SER A 266 -3.02 7.44 3.98
CA SER A 266 -4.18 6.85 3.25
C SER A 266 -5.50 7.13 3.97
N ILE A 267 -6.57 7.34 3.18
CA ILE A 267 -7.90 7.67 3.71
C ILE A 267 -8.70 6.40 3.99
N LEU A 268 -9.22 6.30 5.22
CA LEU A 268 -10.19 5.28 5.62
C LEU A 268 -11.57 5.65 5.10
N LEU A 269 -12.19 4.76 4.36
CA LEU A 269 -13.49 4.95 3.71
C LEU A 269 -14.47 3.88 4.15
N ASP A 270 -15.76 4.21 4.21
CA ASP A 270 -16.82 3.20 4.24
C ASP A 270 -17.08 2.60 2.85
N ASN A 271 -17.98 1.61 2.77
CA ASN A 271 -18.34 0.98 1.51
C ASN A 271 -19.11 1.92 0.54
N ASN A 272 -19.62 3.06 1.02
CA ASN A 272 -20.27 4.10 0.23
C ASN A 272 -19.29 5.19 -0.26
N VAL A 273 -17.98 4.97 -0.05
CA VAL A 273 -16.89 5.89 -0.41
C VAL A 273 -16.98 7.23 0.36
N ARG A 274 -17.38 7.20 1.63
CA ARG A 274 -17.36 8.36 2.53
C ARG A 274 -16.17 8.26 3.46
N ALA A 275 -15.46 9.37 3.65
CA ALA A 275 -14.25 9.44 4.46
C ALA A 275 -14.59 9.38 5.97
N ILE A 276 -13.81 8.61 6.70
CA ILE A 276 -13.94 8.36 8.14
C ILE A 276 -12.70 8.83 8.89
N GLY A 277 -11.51 8.52 8.37
CA GLY A 277 -10.24 8.80 9.02
C GLY A 277 -9.08 8.86 8.05
N MET A 278 -7.91 9.22 8.56
CA MET A 278 -6.63 9.18 7.85
C MET A 278 -5.66 8.30 8.63
N LEU A 279 -5.04 7.34 7.96
CA LEU A 279 -4.08 6.41 8.56
C LEU A 279 -2.89 7.19 9.12
N MET A 280 -2.56 6.90 10.35
CA MET A 280 -1.39 7.46 11.02
C MET A 280 -0.31 6.41 11.25
N SER A 281 -0.69 5.24 11.74
CA SER A 281 0.26 4.21 12.15
C SER A 281 -0.38 2.83 12.17
N GLY A 282 0.45 1.80 12.23
CA GLY A 282 0.04 0.41 12.42
C GLY A 282 0.83 -0.31 13.50
N SER A 283 0.23 -1.36 14.04
CA SER A 283 0.89 -2.35 14.91
C SER A 283 0.85 -3.73 14.24
N LYS A 284 1.34 -4.76 14.92
CA LYS A 284 1.26 -6.15 14.43
C LYS A 284 -0.19 -6.61 14.16
N SER A 285 -1.19 -6.05 14.84
CA SER A 285 -2.58 -6.53 14.80
C SER A 285 -3.64 -5.46 14.54
N ARG A 286 -3.29 -4.20 14.49
CA ARG A 286 -4.22 -3.06 14.35
C ARG A 286 -3.62 -1.97 13.48
N SER A 287 -4.51 -1.20 12.85
CA SER A 287 -4.17 0.06 12.19
C SER A 287 -4.87 1.21 12.89
N THR A 288 -4.19 2.35 13.03
CA THR A 288 -4.64 3.54 13.78
C THR A 288 -4.90 4.68 12.82
N PHE A 289 -6.05 5.34 12.97
CA PHE A 289 -6.47 6.44 12.10
C PHE A 289 -6.86 7.66 12.92
N ASN A 290 -6.44 8.85 12.49
CA ASN A 290 -6.97 10.12 12.97
C ASN A 290 -8.37 10.31 12.39
N PRO A 291 -9.40 10.73 13.17
CA PRO A 291 -10.71 11.04 12.63
C PRO A 291 -10.64 12.14 11.58
N ILE A 292 -11.28 11.95 10.43
CA ILE A 292 -11.14 12.87 9.29
C ILE A 292 -11.63 14.28 9.60
N GLU A 293 -12.71 14.42 10.33
CA GLU A 293 -13.24 15.74 10.72
C GLU A 293 -12.21 16.50 11.58
N THR A 294 -11.52 15.82 12.50
CA THR A 294 -10.46 16.41 13.33
C THR A 294 -9.29 16.88 12.48
N VAL A 295 -8.88 16.07 11.47
CA VAL A 295 -7.81 16.43 10.52
C VAL A 295 -8.18 17.67 9.72
N LEU A 296 -9.38 17.69 9.13
CA LEU A 296 -9.83 18.79 8.28
C LEU A 296 -9.96 20.10 9.09
N ASN A 297 -10.52 20.03 10.30
CA ASN A 297 -10.64 21.19 11.19
C ASN A 297 -9.27 21.72 11.64
N ALA A 298 -8.33 20.85 11.98
CA ALA A 298 -6.98 21.24 12.39
C ALA A 298 -6.22 21.99 11.29
N LEU A 299 -6.39 21.58 10.05
CA LEU A 299 -5.77 22.22 8.89
C LEU A 299 -6.58 23.39 8.34
N ASP A 300 -7.85 23.57 8.76
CA ASP A 300 -8.81 24.56 8.24
C ASP A 300 -9.06 24.39 6.75
N VAL A 301 -9.45 23.17 6.35
CA VAL A 301 -9.69 22.79 4.96
C VAL A 301 -10.97 21.98 4.79
N LYS A 302 -11.45 21.90 3.56
CA LYS A 302 -12.59 21.06 3.16
C LYS A 302 -12.15 19.96 2.21
N LEU A 303 -12.80 18.81 2.35
CA LEU A 303 -12.61 17.69 1.44
C LEU A 303 -13.13 18.05 0.04
N VAL A 304 -12.35 17.73 -1.00
CA VAL A 304 -12.82 17.86 -2.38
C VAL A 304 -13.58 16.59 -2.75
N THR A 305 -14.90 16.70 -2.80
CA THR A 305 -15.81 15.64 -3.19
C THR A 305 -16.15 15.70 -4.68
N GLY A 306 -16.61 14.61 -5.26
CA GLY A 306 -16.99 14.50 -6.68
C GLY A 306 -18.46 14.52 -6.92
#